data_a3888cc7852a2eabc6904591f3e07dcd
#
_entry.id   a3888cc7852a2eabc6904591f3e07dcd
#
_cell.length_a   1.000
_cell.length_b   1.000
_cell.length_c   1.000
_cell.angle_alpha   90.00
_cell.angle_beta   90.00
_cell.angle_gamma   90.00
#
_symmetry.space_group_name_H-M   'P 1'
#
loop_
_entity.id
_entity.type
_entity.pdbx_description
1 polymer ?
#
loop_
_entity_poly.entity_id
_entity_poly.type
_entity_poly.pdbx_seq_one_letter_code
_entity_poly.pdbx_strand_id
1 'polypeptide(L)'
;MFSINANMKSIVSDFRVDQMMRYSLFVPRLYNLCRSLGFESGNIMPSRAFCSDENQGFPIILIAKHFGAFPFNHGQVGGIVATDRHAPHAQHGKDMVIIQASHVGYNPETETFGHYTRRQTLDNHTTTTCGKIGDVIQWYLDEYHFAQNNIFLGQEGDIHTITIDNQLMDGTRSEGLFLNLEKMILMKNGQQSLLRSLSTSRVYVVSEEFCKTLPDDICSARQSTCIGKHLGPDLFVYQRPISSHNEGYNHLELNLIKQMPWIVTSHEPMLVAAKINTQVEFDRTFRTIVKAQGYWGKNLLFISCLNIDISPQEGQLFPLTKCVPWAAYIQSSDGSSYTLEQSEIVERLMQQSSENTEQIDMEAAIQQMIDAQGIKIIV
;
A
#
# COMPACT_ATOMS: atom_id res chain seq x y z
N MET A 1 -0.55 26.67 7.69
CA MET A 1 -1.30 25.58 7.05
C MET A 1 -0.29 24.83 6.18
N PHE A 2 0.23 23.69 6.62
CA PHE A 2 1.18 22.92 5.81
C PHE A 2 0.43 22.38 4.59
N SER A 3 0.97 22.65 3.41
CA SER A 3 0.43 22.09 2.16
C SER A 3 0.63 20.58 2.20
N ILE A 4 -0.40 19.87 2.64
CA ILE A 4 -0.43 18.39 2.71
C ILE A 4 -0.06 17.77 1.35
N ASN A 5 -0.36 18.45 0.25
CA ASN A 5 -0.20 17.97 -1.11
C ASN A 5 1.26 17.87 -1.59
N ALA A 6 2.13 18.81 -1.22
CA ALA A 6 3.54 18.75 -1.62
C ALA A 6 4.29 17.61 -0.95
N ASN A 7 4.00 17.33 0.34
CA ASN A 7 4.60 16.24 1.07
C ASN A 7 4.13 14.86 0.59
N MET A 8 2.89 14.72 0.13
CA MET A 8 2.35 13.44 -0.36
C MET A 8 2.93 13.00 -1.69
N LYS A 9 3.14 13.93 -2.62
CA LYS A 9 3.77 13.61 -3.91
C LYS A 9 5.20 13.10 -3.70
N SER A 10 5.94 13.72 -2.78
CA SER A 10 7.27 13.28 -2.37
C SER A 10 7.23 11.86 -1.79
N ILE A 11 6.37 11.59 -0.81
CA ILE A 11 6.23 10.27 -0.16
C ILE A 11 5.99 9.15 -1.19
N VAL A 12 5.06 9.34 -2.13
CA VAL A 12 4.78 8.32 -3.17
C VAL A 12 5.94 8.13 -4.13
N SER A 13 6.65 9.21 -4.49
CA SER A 13 7.80 9.15 -5.41
C SER A 13 9.04 8.55 -4.78
N ASP A 14 9.22 8.72 -3.47
CA ASP A 14 10.42 8.28 -2.76
C ASP A 14 10.45 6.76 -2.52
N PHE A 15 9.29 6.08 -2.57
CA PHE A 15 9.24 4.63 -2.49
C PHE A 15 9.64 3.98 -3.83
N ARG A 16 10.89 3.58 -3.93
CA ARG A 16 11.51 3.04 -5.14
C ARG A 16 11.27 1.54 -5.28
N VAL A 17 10.47 1.15 -6.28
CA VAL A 17 10.12 -0.26 -6.55
C VAL A 17 11.24 -1.00 -7.28
N ASP A 18 12.13 -0.29 -7.96
CA ASP A 18 13.31 -0.86 -8.65
C ASP A 18 14.31 -1.55 -7.70
N GLN A 19 14.25 -1.24 -6.40
CA GLN A 19 15.08 -1.87 -5.36
C GLN A 19 14.53 -3.21 -4.85
N MET A 20 13.77 -3.93 -5.67
CA MET A 20 13.18 -5.21 -5.29
C MET A 20 14.19 -6.35 -5.23
N MET A 21 14.01 -7.26 -4.27
CA MET A 21 14.80 -8.49 -4.09
C MET A 21 13.91 -9.72 -4.18
N ARG A 22 14.46 -10.84 -4.67
CA ARG A 22 13.83 -12.14 -4.51
C ARG A 22 13.81 -12.53 -3.03
N TYR A 23 12.77 -13.17 -2.56
CA TYR A 23 12.70 -13.63 -1.17
C TYR A 23 13.83 -14.61 -0.80
N SER A 24 14.29 -15.41 -1.76
CA SER A 24 15.45 -16.30 -1.60
C SER A 24 16.77 -15.58 -1.33
N LEU A 25 16.86 -14.28 -1.62
CA LEU A 25 18.00 -13.43 -1.28
C LEU A 25 17.71 -12.53 -0.08
N PHE A 26 16.47 -12.05 0.03
CA PHE A 26 16.06 -11.15 1.10
C PHE A 26 16.12 -11.82 2.48
N VAL A 27 15.52 -13.01 2.63
CA VAL A 27 15.42 -13.65 3.96
C VAL A 27 16.77 -14.06 4.54
N PRO A 28 17.70 -14.74 3.81
CA PRO A 28 19.02 -15.03 4.36
C PRO A 28 19.82 -13.75 4.68
N ARG A 29 19.72 -12.70 3.88
CA ARG A 29 20.36 -11.41 4.18
C ARG A 29 19.77 -10.74 5.41
N LEU A 30 18.45 -10.82 5.59
CA LEU A 30 17.78 -10.32 6.79
C LEU A 30 18.22 -11.09 8.03
N TYR A 31 18.33 -12.41 7.95
CA TYR A 31 18.87 -13.23 9.03
C TYR A 31 20.29 -12.83 9.38
N ASN A 32 21.17 -12.73 8.39
CA ASN A 32 22.57 -12.32 8.59
C ASN A 32 22.69 -10.88 9.12
N LEU A 33 21.81 -9.98 8.72
CA LEU A 33 21.71 -8.63 9.30
C LEU A 33 21.38 -8.72 10.80
N CYS A 34 20.42 -9.54 11.20
CA CYS A 34 20.12 -9.75 12.62
C CYS A 34 21.35 -10.28 13.37
N ARG A 35 22.07 -11.25 12.81
CA ARG A 35 23.31 -11.77 13.40
C ARG A 35 24.36 -10.67 13.58
N SER A 36 24.54 -9.81 12.57
CA SER A 36 25.47 -8.67 12.64
C SER A 36 25.08 -7.61 13.67
N LEU A 37 23.81 -7.53 14.03
CA LEU A 37 23.26 -6.66 15.07
C LEU A 37 23.26 -7.28 16.47
N GLY A 38 23.88 -8.46 16.65
CA GLY A 38 24.01 -9.10 17.96
C GLY A 38 22.85 -10.03 18.34
N PHE A 39 21.93 -10.34 17.42
CA PHE A 39 20.93 -11.38 17.67
C PHE A 39 21.59 -12.75 17.71
N GLU A 40 21.24 -13.59 18.66
CA GLU A 40 21.81 -14.92 18.83
C GLU A 40 21.03 -15.97 18.05
N SER A 41 21.75 -16.89 17.38
CA SER A 41 21.14 -18.05 16.71
C SER A 41 20.28 -18.86 17.68
N GLY A 42 19.11 -19.30 17.20
CA GLY A 42 18.16 -20.05 18.03
C GLY A 42 17.38 -19.20 19.05
N ASN A 43 17.75 -17.92 19.23
CA ASN A 43 17.06 -16.98 20.12
C ASN A 43 16.20 -15.94 19.37
N ILE A 44 16.10 -16.00 18.06
CA ILE A 44 15.32 -15.08 17.23
C ILE A 44 13.93 -15.65 16.99
N MET A 45 12.88 -14.91 17.36
CA MET A 45 11.50 -15.23 17.02
C MET A 45 11.07 -14.43 15.79
N PRO A 46 10.88 -15.08 14.64
CA PRO A 46 10.33 -14.39 13.47
C PRO A 46 8.83 -14.16 13.64
N SER A 47 8.37 -13.04 13.14
CA SER A 47 6.97 -12.65 13.11
C SER A 47 6.64 -12.02 11.77
N ARG A 48 5.43 -12.25 11.26
CA ARG A 48 4.97 -11.71 9.99
C ARG A 48 3.64 -10.97 10.12
N ALA A 49 3.51 -9.88 9.42
CA ALA A 49 2.26 -9.17 9.19
C ALA A 49 2.01 -9.08 7.68
N PHE A 50 1.68 -10.22 7.07
CA PHE A 50 1.31 -10.34 5.67
C PHE A 50 -0.20 -10.46 5.54
N CYS A 51 -0.73 -10.17 4.35
CA CYS A 51 -2.10 -10.49 4.02
C CYS A 51 -2.37 -11.99 4.19
N SER A 52 -3.62 -12.35 4.40
CA SER A 52 -4.07 -13.76 4.42
C SER A 52 -4.18 -14.39 3.03
N ASP A 53 -3.82 -13.67 1.97
CA ASP A 53 -3.80 -14.17 0.60
C ASP A 53 -2.81 -15.35 0.46
N GLU A 54 -3.19 -16.38 -0.30
CA GLU A 54 -2.38 -17.58 -0.52
C GLU A 54 -1.03 -17.29 -1.18
N ASN A 55 -0.93 -16.20 -1.95
CA ASN A 55 0.31 -15.77 -2.59
C ASN A 55 1.42 -15.46 -1.59
N GLN A 56 1.07 -15.22 -0.33
CA GLN A 56 2.03 -14.96 0.75
C GLN A 56 2.61 -16.24 1.38
N GLY A 57 2.25 -17.42 0.88
CA GLY A 57 2.73 -18.72 1.42
C GLY A 57 4.22 -18.94 1.21
N PHE A 58 4.75 -18.68 0.01
CA PHE A 58 6.17 -18.91 -0.29
C PHE A 58 7.13 -18.09 0.59
N PRO A 59 6.92 -16.79 0.84
CA PRO A 59 7.68 -16.03 1.82
C PRO A 59 7.76 -16.67 3.21
N ILE A 60 6.65 -17.25 3.68
CA ILE A 60 6.56 -17.88 5.01
C ILE A 60 7.48 -19.10 5.11
N ILE A 61 7.52 -19.94 4.07
CA ILE A 61 8.40 -21.12 4.00
C ILE A 61 9.86 -20.70 4.10
N LEU A 62 10.27 -19.63 3.37
CA LEU A 62 11.64 -19.14 3.42
C LEU A 62 12.00 -18.54 4.78
N ILE A 63 11.07 -17.83 5.43
CA ILE A 63 11.29 -17.33 6.80
C ILE A 63 11.50 -18.51 7.74
N ALA A 64 10.64 -19.53 7.69
CA ALA A 64 10.80 -20.73 8.53
C ALA A 64 12.15 -21.43 8.29
N LYS A 65 12.56 -21.55 7.02
CA LYS A 65 13.83 -22.18 6.64
C LYS A 65 15.04 -21.47 7.27
N HIS A 66 15.07 -20.13 7.22
CA HIS A 66 16.25 -19.37 7.62
C HIS A 66 16.28 -19.00 9.10
N PHE A 67 15.12 -18.86 9.75
CA PHE A 67 15.02 -18.55 11.17
C PHE A 67 14.82 -19.77 12.07
N GLY A 68 14.62 -20.96 11.49
CA GLY A 68 14.44 -22.20 12.24
C GLY A 68 13.09 -22.32 12.97
N ALA A 69 12.14 -21.41 12.68
CA ALA A 69 10.81 -21.39 13.27
C ALA A 69 9.79 -20.80 12.31
N PHE A 70 8.57 -21.33 12.29
CA PHE A 70 7.46 -20.67 11.60
C PHE A 70 7.17 -19.31 12.22
N PRO A 71 7.01 -18.27 11.38
CA PRO A 71 6.78 -16.93 11.91
C PRO A 71 5.41 -16.83 12.58
N PHE A 72 5.39 -16.15 13.73
CA PHE A 72 4.13 -15.77 14.38
C PHE A 72 3.31 -14.87 13.44
N ASN A 73 2.03 -15.20 13.27
CA ASN A 73 1.14 -14.42 12.40
C ASN A 73 0.40 -13.34 13.19
N HIS A 74 0.63 -12.10 12.85
CA HIS A 74 -0.13 -10.94 13.36
C HIS A 74 -0.59 -10.02 12.24
N GLY A 75 -0.54 -10.49 10.99
CA GLY A 75 -1.06 -9.81 9.83
C GLY A 75 -2.56 -10.01 9.66
N GLN A 76 -3.19 -8.96 9.17
CA GLN A 76 -4.58 -8.96 8.75
C GLN A 76 -4.67 -8.72 7.23
N VAL A 77 -5.88 -8.67 6.72
CA VAL A 77 -6.18 -8.41 5.32
C VAL A 77 -5.47 -7.13 4.83
N GLY A 78 -4.85 -7.21 3.64
CA GLY A 78 -4.08 -6.10 3.08
C GLY A 78 -2.70 -5.86 3.70
N GLY A 79 -2.21 -6.76 4.58
CA GLY A 79 -0.94 -6.59 5.28
C GLY A 79 -0.99 -5.59 6.43
N ILE A 80 -2.17 -5.36 7.00
CA ILE A 80 -2.36 -4.54 8.20
C ILE A 80 -1.80 -5.28 9.41
N VAL A 81 -1.14 -4.55 10.30
CA VAL A 81 -0.53 -5.10 11.51
C VAL A 81 -1.52 -5.06 12.67
N ALA A 82 -1.77 -6.20 13.30
CA ALA A 82 -2.47 -6.27 14.58
C ALA A 82 -1.52 -5.82 15.70
N THR A 83 -1.70 -4.60 16.20
CA THR A 83 -0.79 -3.97 17.15
C THR A 83 -1.24 -4.02 18.60
N ASP A 84 -2.50 -4.40 18.86
CA ASP A 84 -3.07 -4.34 20.21
C ASP A 84 -2.87 -5.66 20.98
N ARG A 85 -3.94 -6.45 21.08
CA ARG A 85 -3.92 -7.70 21.87
C ARG A 85 -3.25 -8.86 21.15
N HIS A 86 -3.04 -8.73 19.84
CA HIS A 86 -2.52 -9.80 18.97
C HIS A 86 -1.11 -9.51 18.47
N ALA A 87 -0.48 -8.40 18.92
CA ALA A 87 0.91 -8.13 18.60
C ALA A 87 1.81 -9.27 19.13
N PRO A 88 2.84 -9.65 18.38
CA PRO A 88 3.80 -10.63 18.87
C PRO A 88 4.47 -10.07 20.12
N HIS A 89 4.34 -10.80 21.19
CA HIS A 89 5.07 -10.48 22.41
C HIS A 89 6.38 -11.25 22.39
N ALA A 90 7.46 -10.58 22.77
CA ALA A 90 8.73 -11.23 23.02
C ALA A 90 8.62 -12.09 24.30
N GLN A 91 7.74 -13.09 24.24
CA GLN A 91 7.59 -14.07 25.32
C GLN A 91 8.80 -15.02 25.32
N HIS A 92 9.07 -15.60 26.47
CA HIS A 92 10.15 -16.56 26.66
C HIS A 92 11.58 -16.01 26.45
N GLY A 93 11.77 -14.72 26.56
CA GLY A 93 13.10 -14.11 26.51
C GLY A 93 13.71 -13.96 25.11
N LYS A 94 13.02 -14.34 24.05
CA LYS A 94 13.56 -14.30 22.68
C LYS A 94 13.57 -12.90 22.10
N ASP A 95 14.62 -12.61 21.30
CA ASP A 95 14.68 -11.46 20.42
C ASP A 95 13.70 -11.58 19.26
N MET A 96 13.32 -10.48 18.63
CA MET A 96 12.24 -10.51 17.65
C MET A 96 12.63 -9.88 16.32
N VAL A 97 12.16 -10.51 15.25
CA VAL A 97 12.13 -9.92 13.91
C VAL A 97 10.68 -9.84 13.44
N ILE A 98 10.21 -8.65 13.16
CA ILE A 98 8.86 -8.40 12.66
C ILE A 98 8.96 -7.97 11.21
N ILE A 99 8.39 -8.75 10.31
CA ILE A 99 8.34 -8.47 8.87
C ILE A 99 6.90 -8.11 8.51
N GLN A 100 6.66 -6.84 8.19
CA GLN A 100 5.37 -6.38 7.66
C GLN A 100 5.45 -6.28 6.15
N ALA A 101 4.38 -6.69 5.44
CA ALA A 101 4.28 -6.42 4.02
C ALA A 101 2.82 -6.22 3.58
N SER A 102 2.57 -5.09 2.91
CA SER A 102 1.48 -4.99 1.95
C SER A 102 1.85 -5.75 0.68
N HIS A 103 0.87 -6.08 -0.16
CA HIS A 103 1.20 -6.78 -1.41
C HIS A 103 0.35 -6.31 -2.59
N VAL A 104 0.87 -6.52 -3.79
CA VAL A 104 0.21 -6.24 -5.07
C VAL A 104 0.63 -7.28 -6.10
N GLY A 105 -0.34 -7.76 -6.90
CA GLY A 105 -0.04 -8.64 -8.03
C GLY A 105 0.67 -7.89 -9.16
N TYR A 106 1.43 -8.61 -9.96
CA TYR A 106 1.98 -8.14 -11.22
C TYR A 106 1.85 -9.21 -12.29
N ASN A 107 1.21 -8.86 -13.39
CA ASN A 107 1.12 -9.73 -14.56
C ASN A 107 2.16 -9.33 -15.60
N PRO A 108 3.20 -10.14 -15.85
CA PRO A 108 4.26 -9.82 -16.82
C PRO A 108 3.80 -9.87 -18.28
N GLU A 109 2.67 -10.55 -18.59
CA GLU A 109 2.14 -10.63 -19.95
C GLU A 109 1.46 -9.32 -20.39
N THR A 110 0.82 -8.63 -19.44
CA THR A 110 0.13 -7.35 -19.67
C THR A 110 0.92 -6.16 -19.12
N GLU A 111 2.01 -6.40 -18.41
CA GLU A 111 2.83 -5.39 -17.72
C GLU A 111 2.03 -4.52 -16.74
N THR A 112 0.97 -5.08 -16.13
CA THR A 112 0.06 -4.36 -15.23
C THR A 112 0.17 -4.81 -13.78
N PHE A 113 0.03 -3.86 -12.86
CA PHE A 113 -0.11 -4.14 -11.43
C PHE A 113 -1.58 -4.36 -11.04
N GLY A 114 -1.77 -5.08 -9.92
CA GLY A 114 -3.08 -5.38 -9.36
C GLY A 114 -3.73 -6.64 -9.93
N HIS A 115 -3.14 -7.24 -10.94
CA HIS A 115 -3.64 -8.46 -11.56
C HIS A 115 -2.71 -9.64 -11.33
N TYR A 116 -3.29 -10.82 -11.13
CA TYR A 116 -2.56 -12.03 -10.86
C TYR A 116 -3.27 -13.25 -11.46
N THR A 117 -2.55 -14.08 -12.20
CA THR A 117 -3.08 -15.31 -12.80
C THR A 117 -2.74 -16.50 -11.90
N ARG A 118 -3.74 -17.19 -11.36
CA ARG A 118 -3.57 -18.43 -10.58
C ARG A 118 -3.44 -19.62 -11.53
N ARG A 119 -2.40 -20.42 -11.29
CA ARG A 119 -2.18 -21.68 -12.02
C ARG A 119 -2.37 -22.92 -11.14
N GLN A 120 -2.57 -22.74 -9.84
CA GLN A 120 -2.83 -23.85 -8.90
C GLN A 120 -4.25 -24.40 -8.99
N THR A 121 -5.17 -23.65 -9.61
CA THR A 121 -6.56 -24.05 -9.84
C THR A 121 -6.77 -24.38 -11.30
N LEU A 122 -7.74 -25.26 -11.59
CA LEU A 122 -8.05 -25.70 -12.96
C LEU A 122 -8.48 -24.56 -13.90
N ASP A 123 -8.86 -23.43 -13.33
CA ASP A 123 -9.52 -22.36 -14.09
C ASP A 123 -8.58 -21.29 -14.66
N ASN A 124 -7.31 -21.26 -14.29
CA ASN A 124 -6.31 -20.26 -14.76
C ASN A 124 -6.84 -18.80 -14.80
N HIS A 125 -7.66 -18.42 -13.84
CA HIS A 125 -8.27 -17.10 -13.83
C HIS A 125 -7.28 -16.01 -13.40
N THR A 126 -7.34 -14.89 -14.11
CA THR A 126 -6.73 -13.64 -13.67
C THR A 126 -7.67 -12.94 -12.70
N THR A 127 -7.20 -12.67 -11.50
CA THR A 127 -7.95 -12.00 -10.43
C THR A 127 -7.19 -10.78 -9.90
N THR A 128 -7.89 -9.94 -9.15
CA THR A 128 -7.27 -8.80 -8.47
C THR A 128 -6.44 -9.28 -7.26
N THR A 129 -5.22 -8.78 -7.13
CA THR A 129 -4.33 -9.01 -5.99
C THR A 129 -3.60 -7.70 -5.59
N CYS A 130 -3.70 -7.18 -4.37
CA CYS A 130 -4.55 -7.69 -3.27
C CYS A 130 -6.03 -7.39 -3.53
N GLY A 131 -6.88 -8.40 -3.48
CA GLY A 131 -8.32 -8.22 -3.69
C GLY A 131 -8.92 -7.17 -2.76
N LYS A 132 -8.44 -7.09 -1.51
CA LYS A 132 -8.95 -6.13 -0.53
C LYS A 132 -8.54 -4.68 -0.77
N ILE A 133 -7.34 -4.45 -1.29
CA ILE A 133 -6.97 -3.11 -1.78
C ILE A 133 -7.85 -2.74 -2.96
N GLY A 134 -8.07 -3.67 -3.90
CA GLY A 134 -8.97 -3.47 -5.04
C GLY A 134 -10.38 -3.09 -4.60
N ASP A 135 -10.98 -3.87 -3.70
CA ASP A 135 -12.33 -3.62 -3.17
C ASP A 135 -12.45 -2.23 -2.52
N VAL A 136 -11.42 -1.81 -1.76
CA VAL A 136 -11.42 -0.50 -1.09
C VAL A 136 -11.35 0.64 -2.09
N ILE A 137 -10.48 0.56 -3.11
CA ILE A 137 -10.29 1.68 -4.03
C ILE A 137 -11.35 1.74 -5.12
N GLN A 138 -12.11 0.66 -5.38
CA GLN A 138 -13.05 0.59 -6.49
C GLN A 138 -14.12 1.68 -6.44
N TRP A 139 -14.74 1.90 -5.28
CA TRP A 139 -15.74 2.97 -5.12
C TRP A 139 -15.18 4.36 -5.45
N TYR A 140 -13.94 4.62 -5.06
CA TYR A 140 -13.25 5.89 -5.33
C TYR A 140 -12.91 6.06 -6.81
N LEU A 141 -12.55 4.97 -7.48
CA LEU A 141 -12.34 4.95 -8.93
C LEU A 141 -13.64 5.21 -9.69
N ASP A 142 -14.76 4.63 -9.26
CA ASP A 142 -16.07 4.84 -9.88
C ASP A 142 -16.50 6.31 -9.75
N GLU A 143 -16.32 6.92 -8.58
CA GLU A 143 -16.57 8.35 -8.35
C GLU A 143 -15.67 9.25 -9.22
N TYR A 144 -14.39 8.87 -9.35
CA TYR A 144 -13.46 9.58 -10.21
C TYR A 144 -13.84 9.46 -11.70
N HIS A 145 -14.23 8.27 -12.16
CA HIS A 145 -14.73 8.06 -13.51
C HIS A 145 -16.03 8.85 -13.78
N PHE A 146 -16.91 8.94 -12.79
CA PHE A 146 -18.09 9.82 -12.90
C PHE A 146 -17.66 11.26 -13.10
N ALA A 147 -16.75 11.77 -12.28
CA ALA A 147 -16.26 13.14 -12.42
C ALA A 147 -15.58 13.38 -13.77
N GLN A 148 -14.77 12.42 -14.24
CA GLN A 148 -14.12 12.51 -15.56
C GLN A 148 -15.10 12.70 -16.73
N ASN A 149 -16.32 12.22 -16.62
CA ASN A 149 -17.32 12.26 -17.67
C ASN A 149 -18.33 13.41 -17.53
N ASN A 150 -18.28 14.19 -16.44
CA ASN A 150 -19.32 15.16 -16.09
C ASN A 150 -18.80 16.58 -15.83
N ILE A 151 -17.64 16.93 -16.46
CA ILE A 151 -17.04 18.27 -16.43
C ILE A 151 -16.70 18.68 -17.85
N PHE A 152 -17.27 19.80 -18.31
CA PHE A 152 -17.11 20.28 -19.68
C PHE A 152 -16.63 21.72 -19.70
N LEU A 153 -15.57 21.96 -20.45
CA LEU A 153 -15.12 23.31 -20.82
C LEU A 153 -15.86 23.79 -22.06
N GLY A 154 -16.33 25.02 -22.04
CA GLY A 154 -16.99 25.66 -23.18
C GLY A 154 -16.56 27.12 -23.33
N GLN A 155 -17.09 27.81 -24.33
CA GLN A 155 -16.87 29.22 -24.55
C GLN A 155 -18.19 29.91 -24.86
N GLU A 156 -18.42 31.07 -24.23
CA GLU A 156 -19.55 31.96 -24.50
C GLU A 156 -19.01 33.38 -24.83
N GLY A 157 -19.02 33.74 -26.11
CA GLY A 157 -18.32 34.93 -26.57
C GLY A 157 -16.81 34.79 -26.32
N ASP A 158 -16.25 35.72 -25.56
CA ASP A 158 -14.84 35.76 -25.21
C ASP A 158 -14.55 35.13 -23.82
N ILE A 159 -15.56 34.50 -23.19
CA ILE A 159 -15.44 33.99 -21.84
C ILE A 159 -15.39 32.46 -21.87
N HIS A 160 -14.35 31.89 -21.25
CA HIS A 160 -14.33 30.43 -21.00
C HIS A 160 -15.28 30.08 -19.87
N THR A 161 -16.06 29.04 -20.09
CA THR A 161 -17.04 28.54 -19.15
C THR A 161 -16.79 27.08 -18.80
N ILE A 162 -17.15 26.70 -17.59
CA ILE A 162 -17.11 25.29 -17.16
C ILE A 162 -18.48 24.85 -16.68
N THR A 163 -18.98 23.75 -17.25
CA THR A 163 -20.21 23.11 -16.85
C THR A 163 -19.89 21.91 -15.99
N ILE A 164 -20.43 21.86 -14.79
CA ILE A 164 -20.14 20.85 -13.76
C ILE A 164 -21.46 20.22 -13.30
N ASP A 165 -21.51 18.89 -13.24
CA ASP A 165 -22.66 18.17 -12.67
C ASP A 165 -22.84 18.54 -11.19
N ASN A 166 -24.09 18.70 -10.76
CA ASN A 166 -24.41 19.07 -9.38
C ASN A 166 -23.89 18.07 -8.34
N GLN A 167 -23.77 16.80 -8.68
CA GLN A 167 -23.27 15.76 -7.77
C GLN A 167 -21.79 15.93 -7.39
N LEU A 168 -21.03 16.70 -8.15
CA LEU A 168 -19.62 17.00 -7.90
C LEU A 168 -19.42 18.24 -7.01
N MET A 169 -20.50 18.83 -6.50
CA MET A 169 -20.45 20.02 -5.66
C MET A 169 -20.69 19.69 -4.20
N ASP A 170 -19.91 20.30 -3.32
CA ASP A 170 -20.06 20.14 -1.87
C ASP A 170 -21.47 20.51 -1.41
N GLY A 171 -21.98 19.73 -0.45
CA GLY A 171 -23.31 19.92 0.13
C GLY A 171 -24.48 19.38 -0.71
N THR A 172 -24.24 18.78 -1.87
CA THR A 172 -25.33 18.17 -2.69
C THR A 172 -25.66 16.74 -2.31
N ARG A 173 -24.69 16.04 -1.74
CA ARG A 173 -24.81 14.66 -1.23
C ARG A 173 -23.90 14.45 -0.02
N SER A 174 -24.12 13.37 0.74
CA SER A 174 -23.38 13.09 1.98
C SER A 174 -22.04 12.41 1.74
N GLU A 175 -21.87 11.77 0.58
CA GLU A 175 -20.62 11.07 0.19
C GLU A 175 -20.39 11.19 -1.30
N GLY A 176 -19.13 11.15 -1.70
CA GLY A 176 -18.72 11.23 -3.10
C GLY A 176 -17.39 11.94 -3.29
N LEU A 177 -17.08 12.17 -4.58
CA LEU A 177 -16.02 13.07 -5.02
C LEU A 177 -16.60 14.50 -5.13
N PHE A 178 -15.92 15.47 -4.51
CA PHE A 178 -16.30 16.89 -4.54
C PHE A 178 -15.15 17.74 -5.06
N LEU A 179 -15.47 18.63 -6.01
CA LEU A 179 -14.49 19.47 -6.66
C LEU A 179 -14.09 20.66 -5.77
N ASN A 180 -12.81 21.00 -5.78
CA ASN A 180 -12.27 22.23 -5.21
C ASN A 180 -12.55 23.39 -6.19
N LEU A 181 -13.79 23.86 -6.23
CA LEU A 181 -14.25 24.86 -7.23
C LEU A 181 -13.37 26.11 -7.25
N GLU A 182 -12.88 26.57 -6.10
CA GLU A 182 -12.01 27.76 -5.99
C GLU A 182 -10.73 27.66 -6.83
N LYS A 183 -10.28 26.46 -7.16
CA LYS A 183 -9.12 26.23 -8.02
C LYS A 183 -9.43 26.21 -9.52
N MET A 184 -10.73 26.09 -9.87
CA MET A 184 -11.16 25.89 -11.26
C MET A 184 -11.92 27.11 -11.82
N ILE A 185 -12.66 27.81 -10.97
CA ILE A 185 -13.56 28.88 -11.39
C ILE A 185 -13.06 30.26 -10.94
N LEU A 186 -13.50 31.29 -11.63
CA LEU A 186 -13.21 32.68 -11.28
C LEU A 186 -13.95 33.05 -9.97
N MET A 187 -13.19 33.50 -8.97
CA MET A 187 -13.73 34.05 -7.73
C MET A 187 -13.73 35.59 -7.79
N LYS A 188 -14.90 36.20 -7.57
CA LYS A 188 -15.05 37.68 -7.49
C LYS A 188 -15.46 38.06 -6.07
N ASN A 189 -14.61 38.74 -5.34
CA ASN A 189 -14.88 39.18 -3.95
C ASN A 189 -15.28 38.01 -3.03
N GLY A 190 -14.64 36.84 -3.21
CA GLY A 190 -14.94 35.63 -2.45
C GLY A 190 -16.21 34.87 -2.89
N GLN A 191 -16.87 35.30 -3.95
CA GLN A 191 -18.04 34.67 -4.51
C GLN A 191 -17.73 33.95 -5.82
N GLN A 192 -18.35 32.78 -6.02
CA GLN A 192 -18.26 32.01 -7.25
C GLN A 192 -18.92 32.73 -8.42
N SER A 193 -18.23 32.78 -9.56
CA SER A 193 -18.77 33.43 -10.81
C SER A 193 -19.75 32.49 -11.51
N LEU A 194 -20.90 32.23 -10.87
CA LEU A 194 -21.98 31.42 -11.43
C LEU A 194 -22.69 32.20 -12.55
N LEU A 195 -22.74 31.61 -13.75
CA LEU A 195 -23.47 32.14 -14.90
C LEU A 195 -24.90 31.61 -14.97
N ARG A 196 -25.06 30.31 -14.81
CA ARG A 196 -26.37 29.64 -14.91
C ARG A 196 -26.45 28.45 -13.96
N SER A 197 -27.66 28.23 -13.43
CA SER A 197 -28.05 26.99 -12.76
C SER A 197 -29.01 26.22 -13.65
N LEU A 198 -28.64 24.98 -13.99
CA LEU A 198 -29.50 24.04 -14.69
C LEU A 198 -30.00 22.99 -13.70
N SER A 199 -30.93 22.14 -14.09
CA SER A 199 -31.51 21.12 -13.20
C SER A 199 -30.46 20.13 -12.68
N THR A 200 -29.48 19.74 -13.50
CA THR A 200 -28.48 18.73 -13.19
C THR A 200 -27.06 19.28 -13.12
N SER A 201 -26.82 20.53 -13.53
CA SER A 201 -25.49 21.11 -13.61
C SER A 201 -25.49 22.62 -13.35
N ARG A 202 -24.30 23.18 -13.16
CA ARG A 202 -24.07 24.62 -13.04
C ARG A 202 -22.96 25.03 -14.00
N VAL A 203 -23.09 26.25 -14.52
CA VAL A 203 -22.14 26.85 -15.43
C VAL A 203 -21.45 28.01 -14.75
N TYR A 204 -20.14 28.01 -14.71
CA TYR A 204 -19.30 29.04 -14.10
C TYR A 204 -18.34 29.64 -15.12
N VAL A 205 -17.83 30.83 -14.81
CA VAL A 205 -16.66 31.38 -15.49
C VAL A 205 -15.39 30.67 -14.99
N VAL A 206 -14.57 30.20 -15.90
CA VAL A 206 -13.28 29.52 -15.56
C VAL A 206 -12.24 30.58 -15.13
N SER A 207 -11.36 30.20 -14.17
CA SER A 207 -10.20 31.05 -13.86
C SER A 207 -9.12 30.92 -14.92
N GLU A 208 -8.40 32.00 -15.16
CA GLU A 208 -7.26 32.02 -16.11
C GLU A 208 -6.14 31.05 -15.67
N GLU A 209 -5.94 30.90 -14.34
CA GLU A 209 -4.95 30.02 -13.78
C GLU A 209 -5.28 28.58 -14.11
N PHE A 210 -6.55 28.18 -14.01
CA PHE A 210 -6.98 26.84 -14.36
C PHE A 210 -6.87 26.58 -15.86
N CYS A 211 -7.27 27.54 -16.72
CA CYS A 211 -7.08 27.41 -18.16
C CYS A 211 -5.63 27.13 -18.54
N LYS A 212 -4.66 27.78 -17.89
CA LYS A 212 -3.22 27.56 -18.14
C LYS A 212 -2.71 26.19 -17.75
N THR A 213 -3.46 25.44 -16.96
CA THR A 213 -3.12 24.04 -16.61
C THR A 213 -3.60 23.02 -17.62
N LEU A 214 -4.52 23.42 -18.50
CA LEU A 214 -5.08 22.57 -19.55
C LEU A 214 -4.25 22.67 -20.83
N PRO A 215 -4.26 21.63 -21.69
CA PRO A 215 -3.66 21.70 -23.02
C PRO A 215 -4.24 22.84 -23.88
N ASP A 216 -3.41 23.48 -24.68
CA ASP A 216 -3.80 24.63 -25.52
C ASP A 216 -4.94 24.35 -26.51
N ASP A 217 -4.99 23.13 -27.04
CA ASP A 217 -6.04 22.65 -27.94
C ASP A 217 -7.41 22.58 -27.26
N ILE A 218 -7.44 22.29 -25.97
CA ILE A 218 -8.66 22.25 -25.16
C ILE A 218 -9.15 23.67 -24.85
N CYS A 219 -8.27 24.57 -24.43
CA CYS A 219 -8.63 25.92 -24.12
C CYS A 219 -9.02 26.75 -25.37
N SER A 220 -8.50 26.41 -26.55
CA SER A 220 -8.86 27.05 -27.82
C SER A 220 -10.10 26.45 -28.50
N ALA A 221 -10.65 25.36 -27.97
CA ALA A 221 -11.81 24.67 -28.57
C ALA A 221 -13.07 25.55 -28.46
N ARG A 222 -13.71 25.84 -29.60
CA ARG A 222 -14.99 26.55 -29.62
C ARG A 222 -16.21 25.67 -29.25
N GLN A 223 -16.02 24.36 -29.23
CA GLN A 223 -17.06 23.43 -28.87
C GLN A 223 -16.88 22.97 -27.42
N SER A 224 -17.98 22.60 -26.76
CA SER A 224 -17.96 22.03 -25.43
C SER A 224 -17.13 20.74 -25.39
N THR A 225 -16.07 20.73 -24.62
CA THR A 225 -15.10 19.64 -24.54
C THR A 225 -15.06 19.08 -23.12
N CYS A 226 -15.14 17.75 -22.99
CA CYS A 226 -14.98 17.09 -21.69
C CYS A 226 -13.53 17.19 -21.22
N ILE A 227 -13.33 17.76 -20.03
CA ILE A 227 -12.00 18.01 -19.45
C ILE A 227 -11.69 17.13 -18.24
N GLY A 228 -12.59 16.22 -17.87
CA GLY A 228 -12.43 15.42 -16.65
C GLY A 228 -11.17 14.55 -16.64
N LYS A 229 -10.61 14.19 -17.82
CA LYS A 229 -9.33 13.48 -17.92
C LYS A 229 -8.13 14.31 -17.44
N HIS A 230 -8.30 15.60 -17.26
CA HIS A 230 -7.27 16.53 -16.76
C HIS A 230 -7.46 16.88 -15.28
N LEU A 231 -8.35 16.17 -14.57
CA LEU A 231 -8.53 16.34 -13.13
C LEU A 231 -7.29 15.84 -12.37
N GLY A 232 -6.46 16.77 -11.94
CA GLY A 232 -5.35 16.47 -11.03
C GLY A 232 -5.83 16.22 -9.59
N PRO A 233 -5.02 15.57 -8.77
CA PRO A 233 -5.38 15.16 -7.39
C PRO A 233 -5.67 16.35 -6.46
N ASP A 234 -5.23 17.54 -6.81
CA ASP A 234 -5.45 18.78 -6.05
C ASP A 234 -6.82 19.43 -6.32
N LEU A 235 -7.52 18.98 -7.35
CA LEU A 235 -8.76 19.61 -7.82
C LEU A 235 -10.01 19.03 -7.17
N PHE A 236 -9.88 17.97 -6.34
CA PHE A 236 -11.01 17.35 -5.68
C PHE A 236 -10.64 16.72 -4.35
N VAL A 237 -11.64 16.40 -3.57
CA VAL A 237 -11.56 15.66 -2.32
C VAL A 237 -12.63 14.59 -2.29
N TYR A 238 -12.41 13.54 -1.51
CA TYR A 238 -13.44 12.56 -1.20
C TYR A 238 -14.02 12.80 0.18
N GLN A 239 -15.35 12.66 0.27
CA GLN A 239 -16.07 12.56 1.54
C GLN A 239 -16.77 11.21 1.56
N ARG A 240 -16.51 10.42 2.61
CA ARG A 240 -17.16 9.13 2.82
C ARG A 240 -17.23 8.83 4.31
N PRO A 241 -18.43 8.55 4.87
CA PRO A 241 -18.56 8.11 6.24
C PRO A 241 -18.03 6.66 6.34
N ILE A 242 -16.93 6.47 7.06
CA ILE A 242 -16.35 5.14 7.30
C ILE A 242 -17.03 4.55 8.53
N SER A 243 -17.77 3.45 8.33
CA SER A 243 -18.49 2.75 9.41
C SER A 243 -17.50 1.99 10.30
N SER A 244 -17.65 2.09 11.62
CA SER A 244 -16.76 1.45 12.61
C SER A 244 -16.95 -0.08 12.74
N HIS A 245 -17.84 -0.69 11.97
CA HIS A 245 -18.27 -2.08 12.20
C HIS A 245 -17.49 -3.15 11.46
N ASN A 246 -16.50 -2.79 10.65
CA ASN A 246 -15.72 -3.73 9.83
C ASN A 246 -14.21 -3.49 10.02
N GLU A 247 -13.65 -3.98 11.14
CA GLU A 247 -12.32 -3.62 11.61
C GLU A 247 -11.19 -3.70 10.55
N GLY A 248 -11.14 -4.77 9.76
CA GLY A 248 -10.06 -4.95 8.77
C GLY A 248 -10.18 -4.02 7.53
N TYR A 249 -11.38 -3.85 7.00
CA TYR A 249 -11.66 -2.97 5.86
C TYR A 249 -11.47 -1.50 6.21
N ASN A 250 -12.00 -1.10 7.36
CA ASN A 250 -11.94 0.29 7.80
C ASN A 250 -10.52 0.74 8.05
N HIS A 251 -9.65 -0.11 8.61
CA HIS A 251 -8.24 0.23 8.80
C HIS A 251 -7.53 0.45 7.47
N LEU A 252 -7.74 -0.42 6.47
CA LEU A 252 -7.14 -0.26 5.16
C LEU A 252 -7.63 1.01 4.46
N GLU A 253 -8.93 1.28 4.49
CA GLU A 253 -9.51 2.49 3.93
C GLU A 253 -9.00 3.75 4.64
N LEU A 254 -8.92 3.74 5.97
CA LEU A 254 -8.35 4.84 6.76
C LEU A 254 -6.88 5.13 6.43
N ASN A 255 -6.10 4.09 6.11
CA ASN A 255 -4.73 4.25 5.66
C ASN A 255 -4.64 4.96 4.29
N LEU A 256 -5.63 4.77 3.42
CA LEU A 256 -5.59 5.22 2.03
C LEU A 256 -6.38 6.51 1.76
N ILE A 257 -7.45 6.80 2.53
CA ILE A 257 -8.44 7.84 2.18
C ILE A 257 -7.84 9.23 1.99
N LYS A 258 -6.83 9.60 2.78
CA LYS A 258 -6.18 10.91 2.65
C LYS A 258 -5.38 11.07 1.35
N GLN A 259 -4.93 9.97 0.80
CA GLN A 259 -4.13 9.89 -0.43
C GLN A 259 -4.96 9.44 -1.63
N MET A 260 -6.26 9.21 -1.44
CA MET A 260 -7.12 8.67 -2.47
C MET A 260 -7.11 9.48 -3.77
N PRO A 261 -7.09 10.83 -3.77
CA PRO A 261 -6.94 11.60 -4.99
C PRO A 261 -5.67 11.25 -5.79
N TRP A 262 -4.55 11.00 -5.12
CA TRP A 262 -3.30 10.58 -5.75
C TRP A 262 -3.34 9.15 -6.25
N ILE A 263 -4.04 8.26 -5.55
CA ILE A 263 -4.22 6.87 -5.95
C ILE A 263 -5.01 6.79 -7.25
N VAL A 264 -6.20 7.40 -7.29
CA VAL A 264 -7.12 7.27 -8.44
C VAL A 264 -6.64 8.00 -9.69
N THR A 265 -5.82 9.04 -9.55
CA THR A 265 -5.22 9.78 -10.66
C THR A 265 -3.91 9.17 -11.18
N SER A 266 -3.39 8.14 -10.51
CA SER A 266 -2.17 7.46 -10.92
C SER A 266 -2.43 6.49 -12.09
N HIS A 267 -1.39 6.20 -12.88
CA HIS A 267 -1.45 5.18 -13.92
C HIS A 267 -1.63 3.76 -13.33
N GLU A 268 -1.11 3.53 -12.13
CA GLU A 268 -1.10 2.23 -11.43
C GLU A 268 -1.72 2.37 -10.02
N PRO A 269 -3.07 2.53 -9.92
CA PRO A 269 -3.73 2.80 -8.63
C PRO A 269 -3.46 1.72 -7.58
N MET A 270 -3.44 0.44 -7.99
CA MET A 270 -3.19 -0.68 -7.08
C MET A 270 -1.79 -0.64 -6.49
N LEU A 271 -0.77 -0.36 -7.30
CA LEU A 271 0.61 -0.22 -6.83
C LEU A 271 0.75 0.96 -5.87
N VAL A 272 0.18 2.11 -6.23
CA VAL A 272 0.24 3.32 -5.39
C VAL A 272 -0.46 3.09 -4.05
N ALA A 273 -1.63 2.46 -4.05
CA ALA A 273 -2.34 2.10 -2.82
C ALA A 273 -1.52 1.15 -1.93
N ALA A 274 -0.92 0.11 -2.51
CA ALA A 274 -0.08 -0.83 -1.77
C ALA A 274 1.17 -0.16 -1.18
N LYS A 275 1.83 0.74 -1.92
CA LYS A 275 2.94 1.56 -1.42
C LYS A 275 2.52 2.42 -0.22
N ILE A 276 1.43 3.15 -0.35
CA ILE A 276 0.91 4.02 0.72
C ILE A 276 0.55 3.20 1.95
N ASN A 277 -0.12 2.06 1.77
CA ASN A 277 -0.45 1.19 2.90
C ASN A 277 0.81 0.69 3.62
N THR A 278 1.86 0.32 2.87
CA THR A 278 3.17 -0.09 3.45
C THR A 278 3.76 1.03 4.32
N GLN A 279 3.75 2.27 3.84
CA GLN A 279 4.29 3.43 4.54
C GLN A 279 3.49 3.76 5.80
N VAL A 280 2.17 3.79 5.70
CA VAL A 280 1.29 4.10 6.84
C VAL A 280 1.35 3.00 7.90
N GLU A 281 1.43 1.73 7.50
CA GLU A 281 1.58 0.61 8.43
C GLU A 281 2.93 0.63 9.15
N PHE A 282 4.01 1.04 8.47
CA PHE A 282 5.29 1.26 9.16
C PHE A 282 5.13 2.30 10.27
N ASP A 283 4.62 3.48 9.97
CA ASP A 283 4.47 4.56 10.95
C ASP A 283 3.57 4.17 12.13
N ARG A 284 2.45 3.50 11.85
CA ARG A 284 1.50 3.07 12.86
C ARG A 284 2.11 2.03 13.78
N THR A 285 2.75 1.03 13.21
CA THR A 285 3.38 -0.07 13.94
C THR A 285 4.58 0.42 14.74
N PHE A 286 5.43 1.24 14.17
CA PHE A 286 6.56 1.88 14.86
C PHE A 286 6.11 2.62 16.13
N ARG A 287 5.08 3.48 16.02
CA ARG A 287 4.54 4.22 17.18
C ARG A 287 4.01 3.31 18.28
N THR A 288 3.55 2.12 17.92
CA THR A 288 3.07 1.13 18.90
C THR A 288 4.24 0.37 19.53
N ILE A 289 5.19 -0.06 18.72
CA ILE A 289 6.37 -0.83 19.17
C ILE A 289 7.18 -0.03 20.19
N VAL A 290 7.48 1.24 19.92
CA VAL A 290 8.32 2.07 20.83
C VAL A 290 7.69 2.30 22.21
N LYS A 291 6.36 2.13 22.33
CA LYS A 291 5.62 2.25 23.58
C LYS A 291 5.42 0.92 24.31
N ALA A 292 5.62 -0.19 23.63
CA ALA A 292 5.29 -1.52 24.13
C ALA A 292 6.40 -2.05 25.05
N GLN A 293 6.11 -2.15 26.34
CA GLN A 293 7.06 -2.64 27.37
C GLN A 293 7.56 -4.06 27.10
N GLY A 294 6.79 -4.88 26.38
CA GLY A 294 7.16 -6.26 26.05
C GLY A 294 8.43 -6.39 25.22
N TYR A 295 8.89 -5.32 24.57
CA TYR A 295 10.12 -5.30 23.76
C TYR A 295 11.32 -4.71 24.51
N TRP A 296 11.15 -4.18 25.73
CA TRP A 296 12.24 -3.56 26.46
C TRP A 296 13.31 -4.57 26.87
N GLY A 297 14.58 -4.18 26.73
CA GLY A 297 15.72 -5.03 27.05
C GLY A 297 15.96 -6.18 26.08
N LYS A 298 15.39 -6.12 24.87
CA LYS A 298 15.52 -7.14 23.81
C LYS A 298 16.00 -6.51 22.51
N ASN A 299 16.66 -7.33 21.69
CA ASN A 299 16.91 -6.94 20.33
C ASN A 299 15.62 -7.09 19.51
N LEU A 300 15.29 -6.07 18.75
CA LEU A 300 14.12 -6.01 17.87
C LEU A 300 14.52 -5.43 16.52
N LEU A 301 14.18 -6.11 15.46
CA LEU A 301 14.20 -5.59 14.11
C LEU A 301 12.77 -5.62 13.57
N PHE A 302 12.22 -4.45 13.27
CA PHE A 302 10.96 -4.30 12.54
C PHE A 302 11.25 -3.75 11.16
N ILE A 303 10.86 -4.48 10.13
CA ILE A 303 11.01 -4.07 8.73
C ILE A 303 9.66 -4.06 8.03
N SER A 304 9.39 -2.99 7.28
CA SER A 304 8.21 -2.86 6.45
C SER A 304 8.59 -2.96 4.97
N CYS A 305 7.81 -3.72 4.23
CA CYS A 305 8.07 -4.07 2.83
C CYS A 305 6.79 -3.95 1.98
N LEU A 306 6.99 -3.87 0.67
CA LEU A 306 5.96 -4.17 -0.32
C LEU A 306 6.32 -5.49 -1.00
N ASN A 307 5.39 -6.45 -0.99
CA ASN A 307 5.51 -7.68 -1.75
C ASN A 307 4.88 -7.49 -3.14
N ILE A 308 5.62 -7.86 -4.18
CA ILE A 308 5.13 -7.89 -5.54
C ILE A 308 4.99 -9.36 -5.94
N ASP A 309 3.75 -9.81 -6.08
CA ASP A 309 3.38 -11.18 -6.44
C ASP A 309 3.32 -11.31 -7.95
N ILE A 310 4.42 -11.78 -8.55
CA ILE A 310 4.51 -11.96 -9.99
C ILE A 310 3.76 -13.22 -10.38
N SER A 311 2.83 -13.10 -11.32
CA SER A 311 2.07 -14.24 -11.87
C SER A 311 3.01 -15.35 -12.33
N PRO A 312 2.73 -16.63 -11.98
CA PRO A 312 3.55 -17.74 -12.43
C PRO A 312 3.51 -17.86 -13.96
N GLN A 313 4.67 -18.05 -14.54
CA GLN A 313 4.82 -18.29 -15.97
C GLN A 313 4.57 -19.77 -16.33
N GLU A 314 4.60 -20.10 -17.61
CA GLU A 314 4.45 -21.46 -18.07
C GLU A 314 5.45 -22.42 -17.38
N GLY A 315 4.93 -23.53 -16.86
CA GLY A 315 5.72 -24.51 -16.08
C GLY A 315 5.92 -24.15 -14.60
N GLN A 316 5.46 -22.99 -14.13
CA GLN A 316 5.49 -22.59 -12.72
C GLN A 316 4.10 -22.72 -12.09
N LEU A 317 4.03 -23.24 -10.86
CA LEU A 317 2.77 -23.38 -10.10
C LEU A 317 2.55 -22.24 -9.12
N PHE A 318 3.63 -21.67 -8.58
CA PHE A 318 3.58 -20.69 -7.50
C PHE A 318 4.11 -19.33 -7.94
N PRO A 319 3.66 -18.23 -7.31
CA PRO A 319 4.13 -16.90 -7.62
C PRO A 319 5.61 -16.74 -7.31
N LEU A 320 6.27 -15.89 -8.06
CA LEU A 320 7.59 -15.40 -7.74
C LEU A 320 7.45 -14.08 -6.97
N THR A 321 7.20 -14.16 -5.67
CA THR A 321 7.11 -12.95 -4.83
C THR A 321 8.48 -12.31 -4.67
N LYS A 322 8.54 -11.01 -4.97
CA LYS A 322 9.69 -10.14 -4.68
C LYS A 322 9.36 -9.20 -3.53
N CYS A 323 10.35 -8.90 -2.72
CA CYS A 323 10.27 -7.97 -1.60
C CYS A 323 10.90 -6.63 -1.98
N VAL A 324 10.22 -5.54 -1.69
CA VAL A 324 10.75 -4.18 -1.78
C VAL A 324 10.78 -3.60 -0.36
N PRO A 325 11.92 -3.57 0.34
CA PRO A 325 12.02 -2.94 1.64
C PRO A 325 11.67 -1.46 1.55
N TRP A 326 10.95 -0.95 2.56
CA TRP A 326 10.62 0.46 2.67
C TRP A 326 11.42 1.15 3.78
N ALA A 327 11.32 0.62 4.99
CA ALA A 327 11.98 1.19 6.16
C ALA A 327 12.16 0.12 7.22
N ALA A 328 13.08 0.36 8.15
CA ALA A 328 13.26 -0.49 9.30
C ALA A 328 13.44 0.30 10.59
N TYR A 329 13.00 -0.28 11.70
CA TYR A 329 13.32 0.15 13.07
C TYR A 329 14.15 -0.94 13.75
N ILE A 330 15.26 -0.54 14.32
CA ILE A 330 16.19 -1.42 15.02
C ILE A 330 16.30 -0.94 16.47
N GLN A 331 16.15 -1.86 17.39
CA GLN A 331 16.37 -1.65 18.83
C GLN A 331 17.35 -2.70 19.32
N SER A 332 18.33 -2.28 20.10
CA SER A 332 19.26 -3.17 20.79
C SER A 332 18.81 -3.40 22.23
N SER A 333 19.26 -4.49 22.83
CA SER A 333 18.93 -4.85 24.22
C SER A 333 19.41 -3.83 25.25
N ASP A 334 20.39 -2.99 24.93
CA ASP A 334 20.88 -1.88 25.76
C ASP A 334 19.93 -0.65 25.74
N GLY A 335 18.87 -0.66 24.93
CA GLY A 335 17.92 0.42 24.79
C GLY A 335 18.26 1.43 23.68
N SER A 336 19.41 1.29 23.02
CA SER A 336 19.72 2.11 21.84
C SER A 336 18.79 1.72 20.68
N SER A 337 18.34 2.71 19.89
CA SER A 337 17.47 2.46 18.76
C SER A 337 17.60 3.51 17.67
N TYR A 338 17.29 3.12 16.44
CA TYR A 338 17.29 4.00 15.29
C TYR A 338 16.38 3.46 14.17
N THR A 339 16.02 4.33 13.23
CA THR A 339 15.29 3.98 12.02
C THR A 339 16.22 4.05 10.82
N LEU A 340 15.95 3.22 9.82
CA LEU A 340 16.59 3.22 8.51
C LEU A 340 15.53 3.50 7.44
N GLU A 341 15.84 4.43 6.56
CA GLU A 341 15.04 4.68 5.34
C GLU A 341 15.33 3.64 4.26
N GLN A 342 14.58 3.68 3.16
CA GLN A 342 14.66 2.67 2.10
C GLN A 342 16.08 2.43 1.59
N SER A 343 16.81 3.49 1.25
CA SER A 343 18.18 3.37 0.72
C SER A 343 19.13 2.73 1.72
N GLU A 344 19.02 3.11 3.00
CA GLU A 344 19.89 2.62 4.07
C GLU A 344 19.63 1.14 4.39
N ILE A 345 18.35 0.73 4.51
CA ILE A 345 18.02 -0.68 4.78
C ILE A 345 18.39 -1.57 3.61
N VAL A 346 18.17 -1.12 2.37
CA VAL A 346 18.56 -1.87 1.17
C VAL A 346 20.08 -2.02 1.13
N GLU A 347 20.85 -0.96 1.37
CA GLU A 347 22.31 -1.02 1.42
C GLU A 347 22.79 -2.01 2.49
N ARG A 348 22.24 -1.92 3.72
CA ARG A 348 22.57 -2.84 4.82
C ARG A 348 22.28 -4.30 4.46
N LEU A 349 21.16 -4.58 3.82
CA LEU A 349 20.82 -5.93 3.35
C LEU A 349 21.79 -6.39 2.24
N MET A 350 22.15 -5.52 1.32
CA MET A 350 23.05 -5.87 0.22
C MET A 350 24.47 -6.14 0.69
N GLN A 351 24.90 -5.56 1.81
CA GLN A 351 26.19 -5.85 2.45
C GLN A 351 26.23 -7.23 3.14
N GLN A 352 25.06 -7.84 3.41
CA GLN A 352 24.99 -9.17 4.01
C GLN A 352 25.14 -10.28 2.96
N SER A 353 25.74 -11.42 3.38
CA SER A 353 25.74 -12.64 2.56
C SER A 353 24.30 -13.11 2.27
N SER A 354 24.09 -13.63 1.08
CA SER A 354 22.87 -14.37 0.73
C SER A 354 22.92 -15.85 1.13
N GLU A 355 24.04 -16.30 1.68
CA GLU A 355 24.19 -17.63 2.25
C GLU A 355 23.95 -17.59 3.75
N ASN A 356 23.10 -18.49 4.25
CA ASN A 356 22.85 -18.71 5.67
C ASN A 356 23.25 -20.14 6.01
N THR A 357 24.38 -20.28 6.68
CA THR A 357 24.91 -21.59 7.09
C THR A 357 24.14 -22.22 8.27
N GLU A 358 23.31 -21.43 8.94
CA GLU A 358 22.47 -21.87 10.08
C GLU A 358 21.04 -22.22 9.66
N GLN A 359 20.74 -22.22 8.33
CA GLN A 359 19.41 -22.58 7.83
C GLN A 359 19.08 -24.03 8.12
N ILE A 360 17.77 -24.32 8.37
CA ILE A 360 17.30 -25.69 8.55
C ILE A 360 17.12 -26.40 7.18
N ASP A 361 17.34 -27.70 7.20
CA ASP A 361 16.92 -28.58 6.11
C ASP A 361 15.39 -28.81 6.23
N MET A 362 14.63 -28.10 5.38
CA MET A 362 13.16 -28.16 5.40
C MET A 362 12.64 -29.53 4.99
N GLU A 363 13.32 -30.23 4.09
CA GLU A 363 12.89 -31.54 3.62
C GLU A 363 13.05 -32.59 4.75
N ALA A 364 14.20 -32.59 5.40
CA ALA A 364 14.44 -33.44 6.59
C ALA A 364 13.48 -33.09 7.74
N ALA A 365 13.21 -31.80 7.98
CA ALA A 365 12.27 -31.37 9.01
C ALA A 365 10.82 -31.85 8.73
N ILE A 366 10.36 -31.77 7.48
CA ILE A 366 9.05 -32.28 7.06
C ILE A 366 9.00 -33.81 7.25
N GLN A 367 10.04 -34.54 6.84
CA GLN A 367 10.10 -35.97 7.02
C GLN A 367 10.03 -36.39 8.50
N GLN A 368 10.76 -35.71 9.37
CA GLN A 368 10.67 -35.92 10.83
C GLN A 368 9.27 -35.70 11.38
N MET A 369 8.55 -34.68 10.90
CA MET A 369 7.15 -34.42 11.30
C MET A 369 6.21 -35.58 10.83
N ILE A 370 6.44 -36.10 9.63
CA ILE A 370 5.68 -37.24 9.10
C ILE A 370 5.95 -38.50 9.97
N ASP A 371 7.18 -38.75 10.27
CA ASP A 371 7.58 -39.94 11.08
C ASP A 371 7.08 -39.85 12.53
N ALA A 372 6.92 -38.66 13.07
CA ALA A 372 6.42 -38.41 14.43
C ALA A 372 4.89 -38.60 14.60
N GLN A 373 4.13 -38.91 13.54
CA GLN A 373 2.66 -39.07 13.61
C GLN A 373 2.21 -40.24 14.52
N GLY A 374 3.12 -41.12 14.94
CA GLY A 374 2.81 -42.23 15.84
C GLY A 374 2.70 -41.85 17.33
N ILE A 375 2.88 -40.60 17.71
CA ILE A 375 2.79 -40.16 19.12
C ILE A 375 1.33 -40.22 19.59
N LYS A 376 1.04 -41.12 20.57
CA LYS A 376 -0.30 -41.17 21.20
C LYS A 376 -0.48 -40.00 22.15
N ILE A 377 -1.51 -39.21 21.91
CA ILE A 377 -1.96 -38.21 22.88
C ILE A 377 -2.80 -38.94 23.93
N ILE A 378 -2.36 -38.94 25.18
CA ILE A 378 -3.14 -39.43 26.32
C ILE A 378 -3.99 -38.26 26.80
N VAL A 379 -5.31 -38.38 26.65
CA VAL A 379 -6.30 -37.39 27.09
C VAL A 379 -6.80 -37.78 28.47
#